data_4ebc147655127c7d7fc0bba1875f9fb5
#
_entry.id   4ebc147655127c7d7fc0bba1875f9fb5
#
_cell.length_a   1.000
_cell.length_b   1.000
_cell.length_c   1.000
_cell.angle_alpha   90.00
_cell.angle_beta   90.00
_cell.angle_gamma   90.00
#
_symmetry.space_group_name_H-M   'P 1'
#
loop_
_entity.id
_entity.type
_entity.pdbx_description
1 polymer ?
#
loop_
_entity_poly.entity_id
_entity_poly.type
_entity_poly.pdbx_seq_one_letter_code
_entity_poly.pdbx_strand_id
1 'polypeptide(L)'
;LLAQIVSRANSPEDADLLLLGSLTVFSACLPNVFGNYGGREVFPNLFLFVTAQASAGKGRLTLCRHLVQPIHESLKQLYAAEMEEYKRLQNEYALDKKNNEPPQEPPLKTLLIPANSSATSVYQVLNDNQGVGLMFETEGDTLANTFKSDYGNFSDGFRKAFHHEMISYTRRKDREFVELAKPRLSALLSGTPRQILSLIPDAENGLFSRFIFYYMNVRLEWLNVFADNEETLDQYFEHLGKQFYELYRILQASQPIRFALSARQQEQFNSFFAQVQKEYSNLFGLDIVASVRRLGLITFRIAMILTSLRIIDGGQISNLIVCDDSDFQSSIIMARVLLQHTAKVFGSLPTTESNAPNGQTVIRQTFLDNLPPEFDRKTYLAVAEKLKIPAKTAEKYISKFCVGGFLKHLAHDSYGKP
;
A
#
# COMPACT_ATOMS: atom_id res chain seq x y z
N LEU A 1 -5.30 -17.60 7.99
CA LEU A 1 -4.27 -17.29 7.00
C LEU A 1 -3.29 -16.21 7.49
N LEU A 2 -3.75 -14.98 7.85
CA LEU A 2 -2.85 -13.89 8.29
C LEU A 2 -2.05 -14.25 9.55
N ALA A 3 -2.67 -14.91 10.52
CA ALA A 3 -1.98 -15.38 11.73
C ALA A 3 -0.83 -16.36 11.40
N GLN A 4 -1.03 -17.23 10.43
CA GLN A 4 0.01 -18.17 9.95
C GLN A 4 1.16 -17.42 9.28
N ILE A 5 0.88 -16.39 8.46
CA ILE A 5 1.90 -15.55 7.83
C ILE A 5 2.75 -14.85 8.90
N VAL A 6 2.10 -14.18 9.85
CA VAL A 6 2.74 -13.40 10.91
C VAL A 6 3.51 -14.28 11.90
N SER A 7 3.09 -15.54 12.11
CA SER A 7 3.78 -16.49 13.01
C SER A 7 5.22 -16.81 12.55
N ARG A 8 5.56 -16.54 11.31
CA ARG A 8 6.93 -16.71 10.76
C ARG A 8 7.79 -15.45 10.86
N ALA A 9 7.32 -14.42 11.55
CA ALA A 9 8.09 -13.21 11.76
C ALA A 9 9.17 -13.42 12.82
N ASN A 10 10.33 -12.81 12.57
CA ASN A 10 11.47 -12.84 13.49
C ASN A 10 11.44 -11.68 14.49
N SER A 11 10.51 -10.75 14.34
CA SER A 11 10.41 -9.54 15.14
C SER A 11 9.05 -8.84 14.96
N PRO A 12 8.67 -7.92 15.86
CA PRO A 12 7.45 -7.13 15.66
C PRO A 12 7.43 -6.35 14.35
N GLU A 13 8.54 -5.71 13.96
CA GLU A 13 8.61 -4.98 12.66
C GLU A 13 8.56 -5.92 11.46
N ASP A 14 9.11 -7.14 11.60
CA ASP A 14 8.98 -8.16 10.55
C ASP A 14 7.55 -8.69 10.46
N ALA A 15 6.85 -8.80 11.60
CA ALA A 15 5.42 -9.13 11.63
C ALA A 15 4.58 -8.09 10.90
N ASP A 16 4.82 -6.81 11.17
CA ASP A 16 4.15 -5.70 10.47
C ASP A 16 4.47 -5.71 8.97
N LEU A 17 5.73 -5.96 8.60
CA LEU A 17 6.19 -6.07 7.22
C LEU A 17 5.43 -7.16 6.45
N LEU A 18 5.38 -8.37 7.02
CA LEU A 18 4.69 -9.51 6.42
C LEU A 18 3.17 -9.28 6.37
N LEU A 19 2.59 -8.68 7.39
CA LEU A 19 1.16 -8.34 7.42
C LEU A 19 0.80 -7.33 6.34
N LEU A 20 1.49 -6.19 6.27
CA LEU A 20 1.21 -5.14 5.30
C LEU A 20 1.50 -5.59 3.87
N GLY A 21 2.60 -6.33 3.68
CA GLY A 21 2.95 -6.93 2.39
C GLY A 21 1.86 -7.89 1.91
N SER A 22 1.39 -8.79 2.78
CA SER A 22 0.33 -9.76 2.47
C SER A 22 -1.00 -9.07 2.16
N LEU A 23 -1.43 -8.10 2.96
CA LEU A 23 -2.64 -7.32 2.68
C LEU A 23 -2.55 -6.62 1.33
N THR A 24 -1.36 -6.11 0.98
CA THR A 24 -1.16 -5.40 -0.30
C THR A 24 -1.23 -6.35 -1.49
N VAL A 25 -0.60 -7.53 -1.44
CA VAL A 25 -0.70 -8.49 -2.55
C VAL A 25 -2.10 -9.08 -2.66
N PHE A 26 -2.76 -9.37 -1.53
CA PHE A 26 -4.15 -9.82 -1.52
C PHE A 26 -5.11 -8.78 -2.08
N SER A 27 -4.83 -7.48 -1.87
CA SER A 27 -5.66 -6.39 -2.36
C SER A 27 -5.83 -6.37 -3.88
N ALA A 28 -4.88 -6.94 -4.63
CA ALA A 28 -4.98 -7.10 -6.08
C ALA A 28 -5.80 -8.33 -6.50
N CYS A 29 -6.08 -9.25 -5.57
CA CYS A 29 -6.55 -10.60 -5.84
C CYS A 29 -7.88 -10.92 -5.14
N LEU A 30 -8.75 -9.93 -4.95
CA LEU A 30 -10.11 -10.09 -4.41
C LEU A 30 -11.13 -9.71 -5.50
N PRO A 31 -11.32 -10.57 -6.52
CA PRO A 31 -12.27 -10.30 -7.59
C PRO A 31 -13.70 -10.19 -7.04
N ASN A 32 -14.52 -9.39 -7.70
CA ASN A 32 -15.93 -9.17 -7.36
C ASN A 32 -16.21 -8.53 -5.99
N VAL A 33 -15.18 -8.18 -5.20
CA VAL A 33 -15.34 -7.47 -3.92
C VAL A 33 -15.24 -5.97 -4.14
N PHE A 34 -16.21 -5.21 -3.63
CA PHE A 34 -16.26 -3.76 -3.71
C PHE A 34 -16.98 -3.16 -2.50
N GLY A 35 -16.79 -1.87 -2.27
CA GLY A 35 -17.51 -1.12 -1.24
C GLY A 35 -17.90 0.26 -1.72
N ASN A 36 -18.72 0.97 -0.94
CA ASN A 36 -19.09 2.36 -1.22
C ASN A 36 -18.40 3.28 -0.21
N TYR A 37 -17.59 4.22 -0.71
CA TYR A 37 -16.89 5.22 0.11
C TYR A 37 -17.02 6.61 -0.51
N GLY A 38 -17.55 7.58 0.24
CA GLY A 38 -17.76 8.94 -0.25
C GLY A 38 -18.67 9.00 -1.49
N GLY A 39 -19.69 8.14 -1.56
CA GLY A 39 -20.63 8.08 -2.68
C GLY A 39 -20.10 7.41 -3.96
N ARG A 40 -18.89 6.82 -3.91
CA ARG A 40 -18.26 6.15 -5.05
C ARG A 40 -17.99 4.68 -4.74
N GLU A 41 -18.07 3.85 -5.77
CA GLU A 41 -17.62 2.47 -5.71
C GLU A 41 -16.08 2.42 -5.61
N VAL A 42 -15.57 1.63 -4.68
CA VAL A 42 -14.14 1.44 -4.45
C VAL A 42 -13.81 -0.05 -4.31
N PHE A 43 -12.62 -0.41 -4.77
CA PHE A 43 -12.09 -1.76 -4.70
C PHE A 43 -10.95 -1.86 -3.65
N PRO A 44 -10.58 -3.06 -3.21
CA PRO A 44 -9.64 -3.23 -2.09
C PRO A 44 -8.18 -2.81 -2.37
N ASN A 45 -7.86 -2.32 -3.55
CA ASN A 45 -6.49 -2.03 -4.01
C ASN A 45 -5.70 -1.11 -3.08
N LEU A 46 -4.48 -1.50 -2.72
CA LEU A 46 -3.57 -0.79 -1.83
C LEU A 46 -2.26 -0.45 -2.53
N PHE A 47 -1.66 0.68 -2.15
CA PHE A 47 -0.29 1.04 -2.50
C PHE A 47 0.54 1.07 -1.21
N LEU A 48 1.57 0.25 -1.12
CA LEU A 48 2.49 0.17 0.02
C LEU A 48 3.91 0.55 -0.41
N PHE A 49 4.55 1.40 0.36
CA PHE A 49 5.99 1.66 0.26
C PHE A 49 6.65 1.38 1.62
N VAL A 50 7.45 0.33 1.68
CA VAL A 50 8.28 0.03 2.84
C VAL A 50 9.62 0.72 2.69
N THR A 51 9.94 1.61 3.64
CA THR A 51 11.22 2.30 3.65
C THR A 51 12.09 1.85 4.81
N ALA A 52 13.34 1.55 4.49
CA ALA A 52 14.33 1.14 5.47
C ALA A 52 15.74 1.47 4.97
N GLN A 53 16.66 1.67 5.89
CA GLN A 53 18.08 1.68 5.55
C GLN A 53 18.51 0.30 5.01
N ALA A 54 19.68 0.24 4.39
CA ALA A 54 20.24 -1.03 3.97
C ALA A 54 20.35 -1.99 5.19
N SER A 55 20.16 -3.28 4.94
CA SER A 55 20.24 -4.35 5.98
C SER A 55 19.16 -4.32 7.07
N ALA A 56 18.07 -3.55 6.93
CA ALA A 56 16.98 -3.53 7.90
C ALA A 56 15.98 -4.71 7.78
N GLY A 57 16.23 -5.70 6.92
CA GLY A 57 15.37 -6.88 6.79
C GLY A 57 14.21 -6.76 5.79
N LYS A 58 14.10 -5.63 5.05
CA LYS A 58 13.03 -5.41 4.06
C LYS A 58 12.93 -6.51 2.97
N GLY A 59 14.01 -7.25 2.71
CA GLY A 59 14.04 -8.36 1.74
C GLY A 59 13.02 -9.45 2.00
N ARG A 60 12.54 -9.60 3.24
CA ARG A 60 11.48 -10.58 3.56
C ARG A 60 10.13 -10.28 2.92
N LEU A 61 9.93 -9.08 2.36
CA LEU A 61 8.77 -8.78 1.51
C LEU A 61 8.64 -9.72 0.31
N THR A 62 9.76 -10.27 -0.19
CA THR A 62 9.75 -11.21 -1.31
C THR A 62 8.89 -12.45 -1.01
N LEU A 63 8.79 -12.86 0.26
CA LEU A 63 7.94 -13.96 0.69
C LEU A 63 6.46 -13.71 0.36
N CYS A 64 6.00 -12.45 0.44
CA CYS A 64 4.61 -12.11 0.13
C CYS A 64 4.25 -12.37 -1.34
N ARG A 65 5.24 -12.42 -2.25
CA ARG A 65 5.00 -12.76 -3.65
C ARG A 65 4.49 -14.18 -3.83
N HIS A 66 5.00 -15.14 -3.03
CA HIS A 66 4.57 -16.54 -3.09
C HIS A 66 3.07 -16.70 -2.78
N LEU A 67 2.49 -15.80 -1.99
CA LEU A 67 1.06 -15.83 -1.64
C LEU A 67 0.13 -15.65 -2.86
N VAL A 68 0.58 -14.98 -3.92
CA VAL A 68 -0.20 -14.73 -5.13
C VAL A 68 0.40 -15.37 -6.38
N GLN A 69 1.51 -16.09 -6.23
CA GLN A 69 2.17 -16.78 -7.32
C GLN A 69 1.25 -17.80 -8.02
N PRO A 70 0.42 -18.62 -7.33
CA PRO A 70 -0.50 -19.54 -7.99
C PRO A 70 -1.52 -18.82 -8.90
N ILE A 71 -1.98 -17.61 -8.52
CA ILE A 71 -2.87 -16.79 -9.36
C ILE A 71 -2.14 -16.32 -10.62
N HIS A 72 -0.91 -15.81 -10.46
CA HIS A 72 -0.08 -15.35 -11.57
C HIS A 72 0.20 -16.48 -12.57
N GLU A 73 0.54 -17.65 -12.08
CA GLU A 73 0.80 -18.83 -12.91
C GLU A 73 -0.45 -19.33 -13.64
N SER A 74 -1.60 -19.34 -12.95
CA SER A 74 -2.88 -19.71 -13.57
C SER A 74 -3.24 -18.77 -14.73
N LEU A 75 -3.05 -17.46 -14.56
CA LEU A 75 -3.29 -16.47 -15.63
C LEU A 75 -2.33 -16.68 -16.81
N LYS A 76 -1.06 -16.94 -16.54
CA LYS A 76 -0.07 -17.24 -17.60
C LYS A 76 -0.39 -18.53 -18.36
N GLN A 77 -0.82 -19.58 -17.65
CA GLN A 77 -1.22 -20.83 -18.28
C GLN A 77 -2.44 -20.64 -19.18
N LEU A 78 -3.44 -19.87 -18.73
CA LEU A 78 -4.59 -19.52 -19.53
C LEU A 78 -4.20 -18.75 -20.81
N TYR A 79 -3.33 -17.74 -20.68
CA TYR A 79 -2.81 -17.00 -21.82
C TYR A 79 -2.00 -17.90 -22.79
N ALA A 80 -1.16 -18.81 -22.26
CA ALA A 80 -0.40 -19.73 -23.10
C ALA A 80 -1.31 -20.64 -23.92
N ALA A 81 -2.39 -21.17 -23.35
CA ALA A 81 -3.37 -21.99 -24.05
C ALA A 81 -4.12 -21.18 -25.15
N GLU A 82 -4.52 -19.95 -24.83
CA GLU A 82 -5.17 -19.05 -25.82
C GLU A 82 -4.20 -18.68 -26.96
N MET A 83 -2.91 -18.51 -26.68
CA MET A 83 -1.88 -18.24 -27.70
C MET A 83 -1.60 -19.47 -28.61
N GLU A 84 -1.66 -20.69 -28.08
CA GLU A 84 -1.55 -21.91 -28.89
C GLU A 84 -2.73 -22.02 -29.87
N GLU A 85 -3.94 -21.76 -29.38
CA GLU A 85 -5.14 -21.74 -30.22
C GLU A 85 -5.08 -20.63 -31.28
N TYR A 86 -4.63 -19.44 -30.91
CA TYR A 86 -4.41 -18.34 -31.86
C TYR A 86 -3.44 -18.73 -32.98
N LYS A 87 -2.31 -19.34 -32.64
CA LYS A 87 -1.32 -19.81 -33.62
C LYS A 87 -1.93 -20.85 -34.57
N ARG A 88 -2.74 -21.77 -34.04
CA ARG A 88 -3.47 -22.76 -34.86
C ARG A 88 -4.39 -22.08 -35.87
N LEU A 89 -5.24 -21.16 -35.40
CA LEU A 89 -6.17 -20.39 -36.24
C LEU A 89 -5.43 -19.51 -37.25
N GLN A 90 -4.29 -18.93 -36.88
CA GLN A 90 -3.46 -18.13 -37.78
C GLN A 90 -2.89 -18.97 -38.93
N ASN A 91 -2.47 -20.20 -38.66
CA ASN A 91 -2.02 -21.14 -39.69
C ASN A 91 -3.16 -21.55 -40.60
N GLU A 92 -4.36 -21.84 -40.09
CA GLU A 92 -5.56 -22.14 -40.89
C GLU A 92 -5.97 -20.96 -41.79
N TYR A 93 -5.95 -19.74 -41.23
CA TYR A 93 -6.19 -18.52 -41.99
C TYR A 93 -5.16 -18.32 -43.11
N ALA A 94 -3.88 -18.61 -42.85
CA ALA A 94 -2.82 -18.49 -43.86
C ALA A 94 -3.03 -19.42 -45.05
N LEU A 95 -3.62 -20.60 -44.83
CA LEU A 95 -3.95 -21.59 -45.90
C LEU A 95 -5.19 -21.19 -46.70
N ASP A 96 -6.21 -20.58 -46.12
CA ASP A 96 -7.43 -20.20 -46.82
C ASP A 96 -7.95 -18.82 -46.34
N LYS A 97 -7.30 -17.76 -46.83
CA LYS A 97 -7.65 -16.36 -46.52
C LYS A 97 -9.01 -15.90 -47.07
N LYS A 98 -9.60 -16.63 -48.05
CA LYS A 98 -10.84 -16.22 -48.69
C LYS A 98 -12.05 -16.61 -47.86
N ASN A 99 -11.98 -17.73 -47.16
CA ASN A 99 -13.10 -18.31 -46.43
C ASN A 99 -13.00 -18.11 -44.91
N ASN A 100 -11.84 -17.68 -44.40
CA ASN A 100 -11.61 -17.46 -42.97
C ASN A 100 -11.38 -15.97 -42.63
N GLU A 101 -11.83 -15.55 -41.47
CA GLU A 101 -11.52 -14.22 -40.91
C GLU A 101 -10.14 -14.25 -40.20
N PRO A 102 -9.39 -13.15 -40.22
CA PRO A 102 -8.12 -13.08 -39.50
C PRO A 102 -8.36 -13.25 -38.00
N PRO A 103 -7.68 -14.20 -37.32
CA PRO A 103 -7.85 -14.39 -35.90
C PRO A 103 -7.29 -13.19 -35.11
N GLN A 104 -7.95 -12.87 -34.01
CA GLN A 104 -7.50 -11.82 -33.10
C GLN A 104 -6.51 -12.39 -32.08
N GLU A 105 -5.42 -11.66 -31.85
CA GLU A 105 -4.45 -12.03 -30.82
C GLU A 105 -5.09 -11.92 -29.42
N PRO A 106 -4.96 -12.95 -28.57
CA PRO A 106 -5.52 -12.93 -27.24
C PRO A 106 -4.85 -11.87 -26.35
N PRO A 107 -5.60 -11.22 -25.45
CA PRO A 107 -5.04 -10.24 -24.50
C PRO A 107 -4.07 -10.90 -23.52
N LEU A 108 -2.96 -10.22 -23.21
CA LEU A 108 -1.95 -10.72 -22.25
C LEU A 108 -2.55 -10.83 -20.83
N LYS A 109 -2.62 -12.04 -20.30
CA LYS A 109 -3.09 -12.31 -18.94
C LYS A 109 -1.91 -12.48 -17.99
N THR A 110 -1.74 -11.55 -17.07
CA THR A 110 -0.69 -11.57 -16.06
C THR A 110 -1.08 -10.73 -14.84
N LEU A 111 -0.82 -11.24 -13.64
CA LEU A 111 -1.06 -10.47 -12.41
C LEU A 111 0.05 -9.44 -12.18
N LEU A 112 1.32 -9.87 -12.36
CA LEU A 112 2.48 -9.08 -11.99
C LEU A 112 2.91 -8.17 -13.15
N ILE A 113 3.00 -6.87 -12.88
CA ILE A 113 3.43 -5.83 -13.82
C ILE A 113 4.84 -5.38 -13.41
N PRO A 114 5.86 -5.53 -14.28
CA PRO A 114 7.22 -5.06 -13.97
C PRO A 114 7.29 -3.53 -13.80
N ALA A 115 8.02 -3.06 -12.79
CA ALA A 115 8.13 -1.63 -12.48
C ALA A 115 8.95 -0.84 -13.54
N ASN A 116 9.74 -1.53 -14.36
CA ASN A 116 10.50 -0.94 -15.47
C ASN A 116 9.70 -0.88 -16.80
N SER A 117 8.42 -1.17 -16.76
CA SER A 117 7.54 -1.08 -17.94
C SER A 117 7.27 0.37 -18.34
N SER A 118 7.07 0.64 -19.63
CA SER A 118 6.62 1.96 -20.08
C SER A 118 5.18 2.23 -19.64
N ALA A 119 4.79 3.51 -19.57
CA ALA A 119 3.41 3.91 -19.21
C ALA A 119 2.36 3.18 -20.04
N THR A 120 2.55 3.15 -21.36
CA THR A 120 1.62 2.49 -22.29
C THR A 120 1.57 0.99 -22.07
N SER A 121 2.70 0.34 -21.77
CA SER A 121 2.75 -1.09 -21.46
C SER A 121 1.98 -1.42 -20.18
N VAL A 122 2.13 -0.60 -19.13
CA VAL A 122 1.36 -0.76 -17.89
C VAL A 122 -0.14 -0.67 -18.15
N TYR A 123 -0.58 0.33 -18.92
CA TYR A 123 -2.00 0.52 -19.21
C TYR A 123 -2.55 -0.58 -20.12
N GLN A 124 -1.75 -1.06 -21.08
CA GLN A 124 -2.13 -2.19 -21.93
C GLN A 124 -2.32 -3.45 -21.10
N VAL A 125 -1.35 -3.81 -20.26
CA VAL A 125 -1.46 -4.99 -19.40
C VAL A 125 -2.68 -4.90 -18.46
N LEU A 126 -2.95 -3.73 -17.89
CA LEU A 126 -4.15 -3.52 -17.09
C LEU A 126 -5.42 -3.70 -17.91
N ASN A 127 -5.46 -3.16 -19.13
CA ASN A 127 -6.61 -3.29 -20.03
C ASN A 127 -6.86 -4.76 -20.41
N ASP A 128 -5.81 -5.47 -20.80
CA ASP A 128 -5.84 -6.87 -21.18
C ASP A 128 -6.28 -7.79 -20.02
N ASN A 129 -5.99 -7.38 -18.79
CA ASN A 129 -6.34 -8.09 -17.56
C ASN A 129 -7.56 -7.45 -16.83
N GLN A 130 -8.49 -6.87 -17.58
CA GLN A 130 -9.75 -6.30 -17.05
C GLN A 130 -9.54 -5.25 -15.93
N GLY A 131 -8.48 -4.49 -16.01
CA GLY A 131 -8.13 -3.45 -15.06
C GLY A 131 -7.29 -3.91 -13.87
N VAL A 132 -7.10 -5.21 -13.67
CA VAL A 132 -6.42 -5.77 -12.50
C VAL A 132 -4.92 -5.89 -12.75
N GLY A 133 -4.12 -5.50 -11.76
CA GLY A 133 -2.68 -5.68 -11.78
C GLY A 133 -2.02 -5.44 -10.44
N LEU A 134 -0.86 -6.05 -10.24
CA LEU A 134 0.00 -5.88 -9.07
C LEU A 134 1.40 -5.48 -9.53
N MET A 135 1.86 -4.31 -9.16
CA MET A 135 3.26 -3.94 -9.28
C MET A 135 3.97 -4.35 -8.01
N PHE A 136 4.92 -5.27 -8.12
CA PHE A 136 5.70 -5.79 -7.01
C PHE A 136 7.18 -5.52 -7.28
N GLU A 137 7.78 -4.57 -6.54
CA GLU A 137 9.15 -4.15 -6.75
C GLU A 137 9.85 -3.89 -5.40
N THR A 138 10.90 -4.62 -5.14
CA THR A 138 11.67 -4.50 -3.89
C THR A 138 12.82 -3.50 -3.96
N GLU A 139 13.15 -3.03 -5.18
CA GLU A 139 14.14 -1.98 -5.41
C GLU A 139 13.45 -0.73 -5.96
N GLY A 140 13.07 0.18 -5.07
CA GLY A 140 12.24 1.35 -5.38
C GLY A 140 12.85 2.35 -6.38
N ASP A 141 14.16 2.28 -6.63
CA ASP A 141 14.83 3.07 -7.68
C ASP A 141 14.46 2.60 -9.10
N THR A 142 14.09 1.33 -9.30
CA THR A 142 13.58 0.83 -10.58
C THR A 142 12.41 1.68 -11.07
N LEU A 143 11.38 1.85 -10.24
CA LEU A 143 10.21 2.66 -10.59
C LEU A 143 10.56 4.16 -10.65
N ALA A 144 11.41 4.65 -9.73
CA ALA A 144 11.85 6.05 -9.72
C ALA A 144 12.62 6.40 -10.99
N ASN A 145 13.47 5.51 -11.50
CA ASN A 145 14.18 5.69 -12.76
C ASN A 145 13.23 5.64 -13.96
N THR A 146 12.24 4.75 -13.92
CA THR A 146 11.20 4.67 -14.95
C THR A 146 10.41 5.97 -15.02
N PHE A 147 10.03 6.57 -13.90
CA PHE A 147 9.31 7.87 -13.88
C PHE A 147 10.12 9.05 -14.40
N LYS A 148 11.46 8.97 -14.36
CA LYS A 148 12.34 10.01 -14.90
C LYS A 148 12.57 9.87 -16.40
N SER A 149 12.23 8.73 -17.00
CA SER A 149 12.38 8.52 -18.44
C SER A 149 11.27 9.20 -19.22
N ASP A 150 11.56 9.64 -20.45
CA ASP A 150 10.61 10.37 -21.31
C ASP A 150 9.32 9.56 -21.61
N TYR A 151 9.39 8.24 -21.57
CA TYR A 151 8.27 7.33 -21.90
C TYR A 151 7.71 6.58 -20.70
N GLY A 152 8.27 6.79 -19.50
CA GLY A 152 7.98 5.99 -18.31
C GLY A 152 7.21 6.72 -17.22
N ASN A 153 6.99 8.03 -17.34
CA ASN A 153 6.29 8.75 -16.29
C ASN A 153 4.78 8.51 -16.34
N PHE A 154 4.31 7.61 -15.50
CA PHE A 154 2.87 7.32 -15.32
C PHE A 154 2.40 7.58 -13.88
N SER A 155 3.01 8.54 -13.20
CA SER A 155 2.61 8.94 -11.84
C SER A 155 1.15 9.44 -11.78
N ASP A 156 0.64 10.04 -12.85
CA ASP A 156 -0.75 10.40 -13.01
C ASP A 156 -1.66 9.17 -13.09
N GLY A 157 -1.22 8.10 -13.77
CA GLY A 157 -1.89 6.81 -13.83
C GLY A 157 -2.03 6.16 -12.46
N PHE A 158 -0.99 6.20 -11.61
CA PHE A 158 -1.09 5.77 -10.22
C PHE A 158 -2.14 6.57 -9.45
N ARG A 159 -2.15 7.90 -9.64
CA ARG A 159 -3.14 8.77 -8.97
C ARG A 159 -4.57 8.48 -9.40
N LYS A 160 -4.80 8.22 -10.69
CA LYS A 160 -6.10 7.81 -11.23
C LYS A 160 -6.48 6.40 -10.78
N ALA A 161 -5.55 5.44 -10.87
CA ALA A 161 -5.79 4.06 -10.47
C ALA A 161 -6.15 3.92 -8.98
N PHE A 162 -5.56 4.76 -8.10
CA PHE A 162 -5.91 4.78 -6.68
C PHE A 162 -7.40 5.10 -6.45
N HIS A 163 -8.00 5.93 -7.27
CA HIS A 163 -9.41 6.31 -7.20
C HIS A 163 -10.30 5.58 -8.19
N HIS A 164 -9.74 4.60 -8.94
CA HIS A 164 -10.41 3.86 -10.00
C HIS A 164 -10.98 4.79 -11.09
N GLU A 165 -10.29 5.92 -11.34
CA GLU A 165 -10.64 6.90 -12.37
C GLU A 165 -10.15 6.41 -13.73
N MET A 166 -10.92 6.73 -14.79
CA MET A 166 -10.63 6.33 -16.16
C MET A 166 -9.23 6.76 -16.61
N ILE A 167 -8.51 5.84 -17.23
CA ILE A 167 -7.24 6.08 -17.91
C ILE A 167 -7.45 5.78 -19.39
N SER A 168 -7.12 6.74 -20.26
CA SER A 168 -7.18 6.53 -21.69
C SER A 168 -5.91 7.02 -22.37
N TYR A 169 -5.51 6.35 -23.43
CA TYR A 169 -4.43 6.80 -24.30
C TYR A 169 -4.66 6.38 -25.75
N THR A 170 -4.00 7.08 -26.68
CA THR A 170 -4.06 6.80 -28.12
C THR A 170 -2.64 6.75 -28.67
N ARG A 171 -2.32 5.71 -29.45
CA ARG A 171 -1.09 5.62 -30.24
C ARG A 171 -1.38 5.87 -31.71
N ARG A 172 -0.70 6.86 -32.29
CA ARG A 172 -0.86 7.19 -33.72
C ARG A 172 -0.37 6.08 -34.66
N LYS A 173 0.74 5.42 -34.31
CA LYS A 173 1.44 4.48 -35.17
C LYS A 173 0.56 3.27 -35.53
N ASP A 174 -0.17 2.76 -34.53
CA ASP A 174 -0.96 1.53 -34.67
C ASP A 174 -2.47 1.80 -34.62
N ARG A 175 -2.88 3.09 -34.56
CA ARG A 175 -4.28 3.54 -34.33
C ARG A 175 -4.91 2.88 -33.10
N GLU A 176 -4.08 2.54 -32.14
CA GLU A 176 -4.48 1.90 -30.91
C GLU A 176 -5.14 2.93 -29.99
N PHE A 177 -6.34 2.60 -29.51
CA PHE A 177 -7.06 3.35 -28.50
C PHE A 177 -7.38 2.43 -27.33
N VAL A 178 -6.93 2.79 -26.13
CA VAL A 178 -7.21 2.07 -24.90
C VAL A 178 -7.98 2.98 -23.96
N GLU A 179 -9.08 2.47 -23.43
CA GLU A 179 -9.89 3.13 -22.43
C GLU A 179 -10.16 2.17 -21.26
N LEU A 180 -9.41 2.39 -20.18
CA LEU A 180 -9.50 1.61 -18.97
C LEU A 180 -10.44 2.32 -17.99
N ALA A 181 -11.71 1.91 -17.96
CA ALA A 181 -12.75 2.60 -17.22
C ALA A 181 -12.55 2.57 -15.67
N LYS A 182 -12.14 1.42 -15.14
CA LYS A 182 -11.95 1.21 -13.69
C LYS A 182 -10.64 0.47 -13.42
N PRO A 183 -9.47 1.15 -13.44
CA PRO A 183 -8.20 0.53 -13.10
C PRO A 183 -8.18 0.05 -11.64
N ARG A 184 -7.72 -1.18 -11.43
CA ARG A 184 -7.60 -1.86 -10.13
C ARG A 184 -6.15 -2.28 -9.92
N LEU A 185 -5.26 -1.29 -9.88
CA LEU A 185 -3.85 -1.47 -9.64
C LEU A 185 -3.59 -1.54 -8.13
N SER A 186 -2.79 -2.50 -7.70
CA SER A 186 -2.13 -2.51 -6.39
C SER A 186 -0.63 -2.38 -6.58
N ALA A 187 0.07 -1.80 -5.61
CA ALA A 187 1.52 -1.64 -5.68
C ALA A 187 2.18 -1.96 -4.34
N LEU A 188 3.17 -2.83 -4.36
CA LEU A 188 4.05 -3.12 -3.24
C LEU A 188 5.47 -2.75 -3.64
N LEU A 189 5.99 -1.72 -3.01
CA LEU A 189 7.32 -1.17 -3.28
C LEU A 189 8.15 -1.19 -2.00
N SER A 190 9.46 -1.35 -2.14
CA SER A 190 10.37 -1.09 -1.03
C SER A 190 11.62 -0.35 -1.48
N GLY A 191 12.22 0.40 -0.56
CA GLY A 191 13.40 1.18 -0.88
C GLY A 191 14.02 1.86 0.33
N THR A 192 15.09 2.61 0.07
CA THR A 192 15.69 3.48 1.08
C THR A 192 14.95 4.82 1.17
N PRO A 193 15.12 5.60 2.25
CA PRO A 193 14.53 6.93 2.35
C PRO A 193 14.90 7.86 1.17
N ARG A 194 16.12 7.72 0.62
CA ARG A 194 16.51 8.50 -0.57
C ARG A 194 15.75 8.10 -1.83
N GLN A 195 15.39 6.83 -1.96
CA GLN A 195 14.62 6.33 -3.12
C GLN A 195 13.18 6.83 -3.09
N ILE A 196 12.61 7.07 -1.89
CA ILE A 196 11.30 7.76 -1.79
C ILE A 196 11.38 9.14 -2.41
N LEU A 197 12.39 9.94 -2.07
CA LEU A 197 12.56 11.28 -2.62
C LEU A 197 12.74 11.28 -4.15
N SER A 198 13.33 10.23 -4.68
CA SER A 198 13.49 10.06 -6.13
C SER A 198 12.17 9.74 -6.82
N LEU A 199 11.27 8.98 -6.16
CA LEU A 199 9.95 8.59 -6.66
C LEU A 199 8.91 9.69 -6.44
N ILE A 200 8.96 10.33 -5.28
CA ILE A 200 8.00 11.33 -4.79
C ILE A 200 8.80 12.56 -4.37
N PRO A 201 9.10 13.48 -5.31
CA PRO A 201 9.99 14.61 -5.05
C PRO A 201 9.42 15.63 -4.06
N ASP A 202 8.12 15.72 -3.95
CA ASP A 202 7.42 16.64 -3.04
C ASP A 202 6.07 16.06 -2.55
N ALA A 203 5.54 16.62 -1.47
CA ALA A 203 4.27 16.21 -0.89
C ALA A 203 3.05 16.67 -1.71
N GLU A 204 3.18 17.72 -2.52
CA GLU A 204 2.09 18.31 -3.33
C GLU A 204 1.80 17.48 -4.58
N ASN A 205 2.73 16.65 -5.03
CA ASN A 205 2.56 15.76 -6.19
C ASN A 205 1.29 14.88 -6.10
N GLY A 206 0.71 14.75 -4.90
CA GLY A 206 -0.49 13.96 -4.66
C GLY A 206 -0.24 12.44 -4.70
N LEU A 207 0.91 11.98 -5.18
CA LEU A 207 1.27 10.55 -5.16
C LEU A 207 1.57 10.10 -3.73
N PHE A 208 2.28 10.94 -2.95
CA PHE A 208 2.63 10.68 -1.55
C PHE A 208 1.43 10.21 -0.75
N SER A 209 0.37 10.99 -0.74
CA SER A 209 -0.80 10.71 0.09
C SER A 209 -1.59 9.45 -0.30
N ARG A 210 -1.25 8.78 -1.39
CA ARG A 210 -1.89 7.54 -1.87
C ARG A 210 -1.17 6.28 -1.42
N PHE A 211 0.09 6.41 -0.95
CA PHE A 211 0.84 5.29 -0.42
C PHE A 211 0.63 5.12 1.09
N ILE A 212 0.57 3.87 1.50
CA ILE A 212 0.84 3.45 2.87
C ILE A 212 2.35 3.48 3.03
N PHE A 213 2.87 4.24 3.98
CA PHE A 213 4.29 4.21 4.32
C PHE A 213 4.52 3.37 5.56
N TYR A 214 5.52 2.50 5.51
CA TYR A 214 6.02 1.80 6.67
C TYR A 214 7.52 2.02 6.77
N TYR A 215 7.97 2.64 7.87
CA TYR A 215 9.38 2.95 8.11
C TYR A 215 9.96 1.91 9.07
N MET A 216 10.93 1.10 8.61
CA MET A 216 11.64 0.13 9.44
C MET A 216 12.93 0.72 9.99
N ASN A 217 13.19 0.46 11.26
CA ASN A 217 14.50 0.75 11.88
C ASN A 217 15.46 -0.44 11.66
N VAL A 218 16.76 -0.14 11.62
CA VAL A 218 17.79 -1.18 11.59
C VAL A 218 17.90 -1.81 12.97
N ARG A 219 17.88 -3.12 13.02
CA ARG A 219 18.23 -3.88 14.24
C ARG A 219 19.71 -4.19 14.24
N LEU A 220 20.34 -4.02 15.38
CA LEU A 220 21.77 -4.32 15.56
C LEU A 220 22.01 -5.75 16.05
N GLU A 221 20.96 -6.51 16.29
CA GLU A 221 21.04 -7.90 16.75
C GLU A 221 21.33 -8.85 15.58
N TRP A 222 22.29 -9.75 15.80
CA TRP A 222 22.54 -10.86 14.87
C TRP A 222 21.53 -11.96 15.13
N LEU A 223 20.74 -12.32 14.10
CA LEU A 223 19.78 -13.41 14.20
C LEU A 223 20.45 -14.74 13.89
N ASN A 224 20.00 -15.82 14.56
CA ASN A 224 20.44 -17.18 14.22
C ASN A 224 19.92 -17.55 12.82
N VAL A 225 20.82 -17.61 11.84
CA VAL A 225 20.51 -17.93 10.45
C VAL A 225 20.46 -19.44 10.16
N PHE A 226 20.84 -20.26 11.16
CA PHE A 226 20.90 -21.73 11.06
C PHE A 226 19.77 -22.41 11.84
N ALA A 227 18.69 -21.67 12.18
CA ALA A 227 17.54 -22.28 12.83
C ALA A 227 16.95 -23.35 11.91
N ASP A 228 16.97 -24.61 12.38
CA ASP A 228 16.39 -25.75 11.67
C ASP A 228 14.88 -25.59 11.58
N ASN A 229 14.39 -25.46 10.34
CA ASN A 229 12.99 -25.59 10.00
C ASN A 229 12.84 -26.79 9.07
N GLU A 230 11.88 -27.66 9.35
CA GLU A 230 11.54 -28.81 8.49
C GLU A 230 11.15 -28.37 7.06
N GLU A 231 10.64 -27.15 6.91
CA GLU A 231 10.18 -26.55 5.66
C GLU A 231 10.84 -25.17 5.48
N THR A 232 11.28 -24.87 4.25
CA THR A 232 11.82 -23.53 3.94
C THR A 232 10.71 -22.48 3.99
N LEU A 233 11.08 -21.22 4.25
CA LEU A 233 10.10 -20.13 4.24
C LEU A 233 9.37 -19.99 2.89
N ASP A 234 10.08 -20.18 1.80
CA ASP A 234 9.49 -20.11 0.45
C ASP A 234 8.40 -21.19 0.29
N GLN A 235 8.69 -22.45 0.62
CA GLN A 235 7.72 -23.54 0.58
C GLN A 235 6.50 -23.28 1.49
N TYR A 236 6.75 -22.78 2.69
CA TYR A 236 5.67 -22.42 3.61
C TYR A 236 4.74 -21.35 3.02
N PHE A 237 5.31 -20.28 2.46
CA PHE A 237 4.52 -19.22 1.83
C PHE A 237 3.85 -19.67 0.53
N GLU A 238 4.45 -20.56 -0.24
CA GLU A 238 3.80 -21.22 -1.38
C GLU A 238 2.59 -22.05 -0.97
N HIS A 239 2.70 -22.78 0.15
CA HIS A 239 1.56 -23.51 0.70
C HIS A 239 0.41 -22.56 1.08
N LEU A 240 0.70 -21.46 1.77
CA LEU A 240 -0.30 -20.44 2.09
C LEU A 240 -0.87 -19.77 0.82
N GLY A 241 -0.06 -19.59 -0.21
CA GLY A 241 -0.49 -19.11 -1.52
C GLY A 241 -1.53 -20.01 -2.18
N LYS A 242 -1.39 -21.34 -2.05
CA LYS A 242 -2.39 -22.30 -2.54
C LYS A 242 -3.71 -22.18 -1.76
N GLN A 243 -3.66 -21.96 -0.44
CA GLN A 243 -4.87 -21.71 0.35
C GLN A 243 -5.59 -20.42 -0.10
N PHE A 244 -4.81 -19.34 -0.34
CA PHE A 244 -5.38 -18.09 -0.84
C PHE A 244 -5.92 -18.21 -2.27
N TYR A 245 -5.32 -19.04 -3.11
CA TYR A 245 -5.80 -19.30 -4.46
C TYR A 245 -7.21 -19.93 -4.47
N GLU A 246 -7.55 -20.77 -3.51
CA GLU A 246 -8.91 -21.29 -3.40
C GLU A 246 -9.92 -20.18 -3.11
N LEU A 247 -9.60 -19.22 -2.22
CA LEU A 247 -10.46 -18.05 -2.02
C LEU A 247 -10.61 -17.25 -3.31
N TYR A 248 -9.50 -16.99 -4.02
CA TYR A 248 -9.53 -16.28 -5.30
C TYR A 248 -10.51 -16.96 -6.29
N ARG A 249 -10.44 -18.27 -6.45
CA ARG A 249 -11.34 -19.05 -7.32
C ARG A 249 -12.81 -18.91 -6.91
N ILE A 250 -13.09 -19.01 -5.62
CA ILE A 250 -14.43 -18.86 -5.05
C ILE A 250 -14.97 -17.46 -5.36
N LEU A 251 -14.18 -16.42 -5.10
CA LEU A 251 -14.57 -15.03 -5.38
C LEU A 251 -14.74 -14.76 -6.87
N GLN A 252 -13.88 -15.36 -7.71
CA GLN A 252 -13.98 -15.21 -9.17
C GLN A 252 -15.29 -15.80 -9.73
N ALA A 253 -15.77 -16.88 -9.14
CA ALA A 253 -17.02 -17.54 -9.50
C ALA A 253 -18.27 -16.89 -8.86
N SER A 254 -18.10 -15.99 -7.91
CA SER A 254 -19.20 -15.36 -7.18
C SER A 254 -19.83 -14.20 -7.95
N GLN A 255 -21.07 -13.87 -7.58
CA GLN A 255 -21.67 -12.57 -7.94
C GLN A 255 -20.94 -11.44 -7.18
N PRO A 256 -21.08 -10.17 -7.64
CA PRO A 256 -20.49 -9.03 -6.96
C PRO A 256 -20.86 -8.98 -5.47
N ILE A 257 -19.86 -8.82 -4.62
CA ILE A 257 -19.97 -8.82 -3.16
C ILE A 257 -19.73 -7.41 -2.65
N ARG A 258 -20.75 -6.79 -2.08
CA ARG A 258 -20.64 -5.47 -1.49
C ARG A 258 -20.17 -5.57 -0.04
N PHE A 259 -19.05 -4.95 0.28
CA PHE A 259 -18.60 -4.72 1.65
C PHE A 259 -19.25 -3.47 2.25
N ALA A 260 -19.62 -3.52 3.52
CA ALA A 260 -20.16 -2.39 4.26
C ALA A 260 -19.68 -2.38 5.73
N LEU A 261 -19.54 -1.17 6.28
CA LEU A 261 -19.45 -0.97 7.73
C LEU A 261 -20.86 -0.86 8.31
N SER A 262 -21.09 -1.40 9.51
CA SER A 262 -22.32 -1.16 10.26
C SER A 262 -22.48 0.33 10.60
N ALA A 263 -23.69 0.79 10.89
CA ALA A 263 -23.96 2.19 11.27
C ALA A 263 -23.07 2.67 12.44
N ARG A 264 -22.90 1.83 13.47
CA ARG A 264 -22.03 2.08 14.62
C ARG A 264 -20.57 2.23 14.19
N GLN A 265 -20.06 1.35 13.34
CA GLN A 265 -18.69 1.41 12.83
C GLN A 265 -18.46 2.67 11.97
N GLN A 266 -19.45 3.07 11.15
CA GLN A 266 -19.39 4.31 10.36
C GLN A 266 -19.26 5.55 11.26
N GLU A 267 -20.03 5.62 12.36
CA GLU A 267 -19.95 6.71 13.34
C GLU A 267 -18.57 6.75 14.02
N GLN A 268 -18.08 5.61 14.49
CA GLN A 268 -16.75 5.48 15.10
C GLN A 268 -15.63 5.86 14.12
N PHE A 269 -15.73 5.42 12.87
CA PHE A 269 -14.79 5.76 11.79
C PHE A 269 -14.73 7.27 11.55
N ASN A 270 -15.89 7.92 11.39
CA ASN A 270 -15.96 9.34 11.15
C ASN A 270 -15.41 10.14 12.34
N SER A 271 -15.75 9.76 13.57
CA SER A 271 -15.25 10.39 14.80
C SER A 271 -13.73 10.27 14.91
N PHE A 272 -13.18 9.07 14.64
CA PHE A 272 -11.75 8.84 14.65
C PHE A 272 -11.01 9.73 13.63
N PHE A 273 -11.44 9.74 12.37
CA PHE A 273 -10.76 10.52 11.33
C PHE A 273 -10.96 12.02 11.48
N ALA A 274 -12.09 12.49 12.02
CA ALA A 274 -12.30 13.89 12.36
C ALA A 274 -11.31 14.38 13.44
N GLN A 275 -11.12 13.58 14.50
CA GLN A 275 -10.15 13.86 15.55
C GLN A 275 -8.72 13.87 15.02
N VAL A 276 -8.32 12.80 14.34
CA VAL A 276 -6.97 12.62 13.77
C VAL A 276 -6.63 13.72 12.77
N GLN A 277 -7.57 14.11 11.90
CA GLN A 277 -7.35 15.20 10.95
C GLN A 277 -7.04 16.51 11.68
N LYS A 278 -7.78 16.82 12.74
CA LYS A 278 -7.55 18.02 13.55
C LYS A 278 -6.20 17.99 14.27
N GLU A 279 -5.83 16.85 14.85
CA GLU A 279 -4.56 16.68 15.56
C GLU A 279 -3.37 16.85 14.60
N TYR A 280 -3.37 16.14 13.47
CA TYR A 280 -2.26 16.16 12.53
C TYR A 280 -2.16 17.49 11.76
N SER A 281 -3.29 18.12 11.40
CA SER A 281 -3.24 19.45 10.79
C SER A 281 -2.66 20.51 11.74
N ASN A 282 -2.90 20.39 13.06
CA ASN A 282 -2.29 21.26 14.06
C ASN A 282 -0.78 21.02 14.26
N LEU A 283 -0.30 19.79 14.00
CA LEU A 283 1.12 19.43 14.17
C LEU A 283 1.94 19.72 12.90
N PHE A 284 1.42 19.36 11.72
CA PHE A 284 2.14 19.34 10.45
C PHE A 284 1.64 20.35 9.41
N GLY A 285 0.58 21.12 9.72
CA GLY A 285 -0.02 22.05 8.77
C GLY A 285 -1.08 21.39 7.87
N LEU A 286 -1.54 22.12 6.84
CA LEU A 286 -2.63 21.64 5.97
C LEU A 286 -2.19 20.58 4.96
N ASP A 287 -0.91 20.48 4.65
CA ASP A 287 -0.40 19.57 3.62
C ASP A 287 -0.57 18.09 3.99
N ILE A 288 -0.52 17.76 5.29
CA ILE A 288 -0.76 16.40 5.80
C ILE A 288 -2.24 15.97 5.67
N VAL A 289 -3.18 16.92 5.55
CA VAL A 289 -4.63 16.63 5.52
C VAL A 289 -5.00 15.71 4.35
N ALA A 290 -4.33 15.87 3.21
CA ALA A 290 -4.54 14.99 2.06
C ALA A 290 -4.18 13.53 2.39
N SER A 291 -3.09 13.31 3.14
CA SER A 291 -2.65 11.98 3.57
C SER A 291 -3.63 11.38 4.58
N VAL A 292 -4.10 12.17 5.57
CA VAL A 292 -5.09 11.70 6.56
C VAL A 292 -6.39 11.27 5.87
N ARG A 293 -6.91 12.07 4.94
CA ARG A 293 -8.16 11.76 4.22
C ARG A 293 -8.04 10.49 3.36
N ARG A 294 -6.89 10.30 2.70
CA ARG A 294 -6.66 9.10 1.90
C ARG A 294 -6.38 7.88 2.76
N LEU A 295 -5.77 8.06 3.93
CA LEU A 295 -5.65 6.99 4.91
C LEU A 295 -7.04 6.51 5.39
N GLY A 296 -8.05 7.38 5.45
CA GLY A 296 -9.43 6.96 5.66
C GLY A 296 -9.91 5.95 4.62
N LEU A 297 -9.73 6.24 3.33
CA LEU A 297 -10.05 5.28 2.26
C LEU A 297 -9.21 4.00 2.36
N ILE A 298 -7.92 4.11 2.65
CA ILE A 298 -7.03 2.96 2.84
C ILE A 298 -7.51 2.08 4.00
N THR A 299 -7.90 2.68 5.13
CA THR A 299 -8.44 1.96 6.30
C THR A 299 -9.73 1.21 5.96
N PHE A 300 -10.63 1.83 5.20
CA PHE A 300 -11.83 1.17 4.70
C PHE A 300 -11.49 -0.03 3.80
N ARG A 301 -10.48 0.10 2.94
CA ARG A 301 -10.00 -1.01 2.10
C ARG A 301 -9.34 -2.11 2.91
N ILE A 302 -8.57 -1.79 3.94
CA ILE A 302 -7.98 -2.78 4.86
C ILE A 302 -9.10 -3.57 5.56
N ALA A 303 -10.12 -2.88 6.10
CA ALA A 303 -11.27 -3.55 6.70
C ALA A 303 -11.98 -4.48 5.70
N MET A 304 -12.15 -4.04 4.45
CA MET A 304 -12.73 -4.85 3.36
C MET A 304 -11.89 -6.10 3.08
N ILE A 305 -10.56 -5.99 3.04
CA ILE A 305 -9.66 -7.14 2.83
C ILE A 305 -9.76 -8.11 4.00
N LEU A 306 -9.66 -7.63 5.25
CA LEU A 306 -9.74 -8.47 6.44
C LEU A 306 -11.04 -9.26 6.49
N THR A 307 -12.18 -8.59 6.27
CA THR A 307 -13.50 -9.23 6.24
C THR A 307 -13.62 -10.25 5.11
N SER A 308 -13.07 -9.96 3.92
CA SER A 308 -13.08 -10.89 2.79
C SER A 308 -12.26 -12.14 3.06
N LEU A 309 -11.13 -12.02 3.76
CA LEU A 309 -10.28 -13.14 4.11
C LEU A 309 -10.96 -14.13 5.10
N ARG A 310 -11.95 -13.69 5.87
CA ARG A 310 -12.73 -14.58 6.76
C ARG A 310 -13.54 -15.63 6.00
N ILE A 311 -13.79 -15.43 4.71
CA ILE A 311 -14.45 -16.44 3.86
C ILE A 311 -13.63 -17.74 3.83
N ILE A 312 -12.28 -17.65 3.92
CA ILE A 312 -11.41 -18.83 4.01
C ILE A 312 -11.71 -19.66 5.27
N ASP A 313 -12.02 -18.98 6.37
CA ASP A 313 -12.25 -19.62 7.68
C ASP A 313 -13.69 -20.16 7.82
N GLY A 314 -14.39 -20.40 6.72
CA GLY A 314 -15.75 -20.95 6.69
C GLY A 314 -16.87 -19.92 6.67
N GLY A 315 -16.54 -18.67 6.31
CA GLY A 315 -17.53 -17.60 6.10
C GLY A 315 -18.46 -17.89 4.93
N GLN A 316 -19.74 -17.57 5.08
CA GLN A 316 -20.71 -17.69 3.99
C GLN A 316 -20.52 -16.54 2.99
N ILE A 317 -20.55 -16.87 1.71
CA ILE A 317 -20.57 -15.88 0.64
C ILE A 317 -21.99 -15.36 0.48
N SER A 318 -22.16 -14.06 0.62
CA SER A 318 -23.40 -13.36 0.31
C SER A 318 -23.11 -12.12 -0.51
N ASN A 319 -24.12 -11.57 -1.19
CA ASN A 319 -23.99 -10.34 -1.99
C ASN A 319 -23.65 -9.11 -1.12
N LEU A 320 -23.76 -9.23 0.21
CA LEU A 320 -23.40 -8.21 1.18
C LEU A 320 -22.62 -8.86 2.33
N ILE A 321 -21.41 -8.38 2.56
CA ILE A 321 -20.61 -8.70 3.74
C ILE A 321 -20.49 -7.44 4.63
N VAL A 322 -20.85 -7.58 5.90
CA VAL A 322 -20.71 -6.52 6.89
C VAL A 322 -19.44 -6.77 7.68
N CYS A 323 -18.68 -5.71 7.93
CA CYS A 323 -17.42 -5.77 8.66
C CYS A 323 -17.63 -6.36 10.06
N ASP A 324 -16.80 -7.34 10.42
CA ASP A 324 -16.72 -7.82 11.79
C ASP A 324 -16.10 -6.75 12.70
N ASP A 325 -16.55 -6.66 13.96
CA ASP A 325 -16.03 -5.64 14.89
C ASP A 325 -14.54 -5.80 15.16
N SER A 326 -14.01 -7.04 15.16
CA SER A 326 -12.56 -7.28 15.33
C SER A 326 -11.75 -6.79 14.14
N ASP A 327 -12.25 -6.96 12.91
CA ASP A 327 -11.60 -6.46 11.69
C ASP A 327 -11.63 -4.93 11.63
N PHE A 328 -12.77 -4.36 12.03
CA PHE A 328 -12.92 -2.91 12.14
C PHE A 328 -11.91 -2.34 13.14
N GLN A 329 -11.84 -2.86 14.36
CA GLN A 329 -10.90 -2.40 15.37
C GLN A 329 -9.45 -2.58 14.92
N SER A 330 -9.10 -3.71 14.32
CA SER A 330 -7.77 -3.95 13.75
C SER A 330 -7.41 -2.91 12.70
N SER A 331 -8.34 -2.58 11.78
CA SER A 331 -8.11 -1.57 10.75
C SER A 331 -7.89 -0.16 11.31
N ILE A 332 -8.61 0.21 12.39
CA ILE A 332 -8.44 1.49 13.09
C ILE A 332 -7.09 1.56 13.82
N ILE A 333 -6.67 0.46 14.48
CA ILE A 333 -5.36 0.38 15.13
C ILE A 333 -4.25 0.51 14.09
N MET A 334 -4.35 -0.22 12.98
CA MET A 334 -3.40 -0.11 11.86
C MET A 334 -3.35 1.33 11.32
N ALA A 335 -4.49 1.99 11.12
CA ALA A 335 -4.54 3.37 10.66
C ALA A 335 -3.75 4.32 11.56
N ARG A 336 -3.85 4.15 12.87
CA ARG A 336 -3.12 4.98 13.85
C ARG A 336 -1.60 4.78 13.72
N VAL A 337 -1.14 3.55 13.61
CA VAL A 337 0.29 3.22 13.41
C VAL A 337 0.78 3.75 12.08
N LEU A 338 0.06 3.49 10.99
CA LEU A 338 0.43 3.91 9.64
C LEU A 338 0.48 5.43 9.49
N LEU A 339 -0.35 6.15 10.21
CA LEU A 339 -0.30 7.62 10.23
C LEU A 339 0.99 8.15 10.88
N GLN A 340 1.49 7.49 11.93
CA GLN A 340 2.78 7.85 12.54
C GLN A 340 3.93 7.63 11.55
N HIS A 341 3.94 6.50 10.84
CA HIS A 341 4.93 6.23 9.79
C HIS A 341 4.82 7.23 8.63
N THR A 342 3.60 7.55 8.19
CA THR A 342 3.36 8.56 7.15
C THR A 342 3.90 9.92 7.57
N ALA A 343 3.64 10.35 8.82
CA ALA A 343 4.13 11.62 9.35
C ALA A 343 5.67 11.67 9.44
N LYS A 344 6.30 10.54 9.82
CA LYS A 344 7.76 10.41 9.87
C LYS A 344 8.38 10.57 8.46
N VAL A 345 7.82 9.92 7.45
CA VAL A 345 8.28 10.05 6.06
C VAL A 345 7.97 11.45 5.53
N PHE A 346 6.79 12.00 5.81
CA PHE A 346 6.38 13.36 5.41
C PHE A 346 7.38 14.41 5.91
N GLY A 347 7.80 14.32 7.16
CA GLY A 347 8.80 15.24 7.75
C GLY A 347 10.19 15.16 7.12
N SER A 348 10.48 14.11 6.33
CA SER A 348 11.76 13.95 5.59
C SER A 348 11.70 14.46 4.15
N LEU A 349 10.51 14.83 3.64
CA LEU A 349 10.35 15.36 2.28
C LEU A 349 10.84 16.83 2.20
N PRO A 350 11.40 17.26 1.06
CA PRO A 350 11.68 18.66 0.82
C PRO A 350 10.40 19.50 0.84
N THR A 351 10.45 20.64 1.51
CA THR A 351 9.35 21.64 1.48
C THR A 351 9.58 22.59 0.32
N THR A 352 8.56 22.82 -0.49
CA THR A 352 8.58 23.88 -1.52
C THR A 352 8.58 25.25 -0.84
N GLU A 353 9.42 26.17 -1.30
CA GLU A 353 9.57 27.53 -0.69
C GLU A 353 8.27 28.34 -0.64
N SER A 354 7.29 28.01 -1.47
CA SER A 354 5.97 28.68 -1.49
C SER A 354 5.04 28.30 -0.34
N ASN A 355 5.27 27.16 0.31
CA ASN A 355 4.56 26.66 1.47
C ASN A 355 5.53 26.32 2.62
N ALA A 356 6.52 27.19 2.85
CA ALA A 356 7.39 27.06 4.01
C ALA A 356 6.49 26.82 5.23
N PRO A 357 6.62 25.67 5.94
CA PRO A 357 5.82 25.46 7.14
C PRO A 357 6.01 26.68 7.99
N ASN A 358 4.92 27.26 8.52
CA ASN A 358 5.01 28.38 9.46
C ASN A 358 6.18 28.08 10.37
N GLY A 359 7.11 29.03 10.58
CA GLY A 359 8.35 28.78 11.32
C GLY A 359 8.18 27.99 12.61
N GLN A 360 6.93 28.00 13.15
CA GLN A 360 6.48 27.16 14.27
C GLN A 360 6.39 25.66 13.95
N THR A 361 6.16 25.23 12.72
CA THR A 361 6.04 23.81 12.35
C THR A 361 7.43 23.18 12.23
N VAL A 362 8.37 23.89 11.61
CA VAL A 362 9.78 23.49 11.53
C VAL A 362 10.37 23.39 12.94
N ILE A 363 10.11 24.41 13.78
CA ILE A 363 10.59 24.43 15.17
C ILE A 363 10.05 23.25 15.98
N ARG A 364 8.77 22.87 15.81
CA ARG A 364 8.19 21.70 16.49
C ARG A 364 8.83 20.39 16.07
N GLN A 365 9.03 20.18 14.78
CA GLN A 365 9.68 18.97 14.30
C GLN A 365 11.14 18.91 14.75
N THR A 366 11.88 20.00 14.59
CA THR A 366 13.26 20.10 15.08
C THR A 366 13.35 19.84 16.59
N PHE A 367 12.37 20.31 17.37
CA PHE A 367 12.31 20.05 18.80
C PHE A 367 12.11 18.56 19.08
N LEU A 368 11.15 17.90 18.42
CA LEU A 368 10.89 16.47 18.57
C LEU A 368 12.14 15.63 18.19
N ASP A 369 12.80 15.99 17.10
CA ASP A 369 13.96 15.25 16.58
C ASP A 369 15.18 15.32 17.52
N ASN A 370 15.35 16.46 18.19
CA ASN A 370 16.43 16.67 19.15
C ASN A 370 16.16 16.10 20.56
N LEU A 371 14.97 15.56 20.83
CA LEU A 371 14.72 14.86 22.10
C LEU A 371 15.39 13.47 22.09
N PRO A 372 16.02 13.03 23.19
CA PRO A 372 16.56 11.68 23.32
C PRO A 372 15.44 10.60 23.24
N PRO A 373 15.80 9.30 23.10
CA PRO A 373 14.84 8.20 23.12
C PRO A 373 13.99 8.16 24.40
N GLU A 374 14.62 8.38 25.57
CA GLU A 374 13.95 8.57 26.84
C GLU A 374 14.46 9.85 27.49
N PHE A 375 13.56 10.62 28.13
CA PHE A 375 13.91 11.92 28.71
C PHE A 375 12.89 12.39 29.75
N ASP A 376 13.34 13.29 30.59
CA ASP A 376 12.52 13.95 31.60
C ASP A 376 12.20 15.41 31.24
N ARG A 377 11.47 16.07 32.16
CA ARG A 377 11.11 17.48 31.99
C ARG A 377 12.34 18.40 31.88
N LYS A 378 13.39 18.13 32.67
CA LYS A 378 14.62 18.93 32.65
C LYS A 378 15.33 18.84 31.30
N THR A 379 15.37 17.63 30.73
CA THR A 379 16.01 17.36 29.43
C THR A 379 15.28 18.06 28.28
N TYR A 380 13.95 17.96 28.20
CA TYR A 380 13.25 18.63 27.10
C TYR A 380 13.27 20.14 27.22
N LEU A 381 13.30 20.72 28.43
CA LEU A 381 13.46 22.16 28.62
C LEU A 381 14.85 22.64 28.20
N ALA A 382 15.91 21.86 28.46
CA ALA A 382 17.26 22.16 27.97
C ALA A 382 17.35 22.12 26.42
N VAL A 383 16.65 21.17 25.76
CA VAL A 383 16.54 21.14 24.32
C VAL A 383 15.75 22.35 23.79
N ALA A 384 14.67 22.72 24.46
CA ALA A 384 13.86 23.89 24.11
C ALA A 384 14.68 25.19 24.19
N GLU A 385 15.50 25.36 25.24
CA GLU A 385 16.37 26.52 25.43
C GLU A 385 17.39 26.65 24.29
N LYS A 386 18.05 25.54 23.90
CA LYS A 386 18.96 25.50 22.74
C LYS A 386 18.29 25.92 21.44
N LEU A 387 17.02 25.58 21.27
CA LEU A 387 16.22 25.92 20.09
C LEU A 387 15.47 27.26 20.25
N LYS A 388 15.72 28.00 21.32
CA LYS A 388 15.06 29.30 21.63
C LYS A 388 13.52 29.17 21.70
N ILE A 389 13.01 28.03 22.19
CA ILE A 389 11.59 27.76 22.40
C ILE A 389 11.22 28.12 23.83
N PRO A 390 10.22 28.98 24.09
CA PRO A 390 9.76 29.29 25.44
C PRO A 390 9.27 28.03 26.19
N ALA A 391 9.58 27.90 27.48
CA ALA A 391 9.26 26.73 28.30
C ALA A 391 7.76 26.31 28.21
N LYS A 392 6.81 27.26 28.33
CA LYS A 392 5.38 27.01 28.18
C LYS A 392 5.00 26.47 26.80
N THR A 393 5.75 26.86 25.75
CA THR A 393 5.53 26.37 24.39
C THR A 393 6.07 24.94 24.27
N ALA A 394 7.23 24.64 24.83
CA ALA A 394 7.79 23.29 24.89
C ALA A 394 6.85 22.31 25.63
N GLU A 395 6.31 22.71 26.78
CA GLU A 395 5.32 21.91 27.52
C GLU A 395 4.07 21.60 26.67
N LYS A 396 3.55 22.58 25.91
CA LYS A 396 2.46 22.37 24.97
C LYS A 396 2.83 21.41 23.83
N TYR A 397 4.08 21.47 23.36
CA TYR A 397 4.57 20.54 22.33
C TYR A 397 4.67 19.12 22.86
N ILE A 398 5.26 18.90 24.05
CA ILE A 398 5.32 17.58 24.70
C ILE A 398 3.92 16.99 24.89
N SER A 399 2.97 17.78 25.45
CA SER A 399 1.58 17.34 25.60
C SER A 399 0.95 16.93 24.25
N LYS A 400 1.15 17.72 23.20
CA LYS A 400 0.63 17.41 21.85
C LYS A 400 1.30 16.17 21.24
N PHE A 401 2.60 15.98 21.45
CA PHE A 401 3.32 14.80 20.97
C PHE A 401 2.85 13.53 21.69
N CYS A 402 2.53 13.60 22.97
CA CYS A 402 1.97 12.47 23.70
C CYS A 402 0.55 12.13 23.19
N VAL A 403 -0.31 13.14 23.00
CA VAL A 403 -1.65 12.95 22.44
C VAL A 403 -1.59 12.39 21.00
N GLY A 404 -0.64 12.87 20.18
CA GLY A 404 -0.44 12.40 18.81
C GLY A 404 0.31 11.06 18.70
N GLY A 405 0.73 10.45 19.80
CA GLY A 405 1.46 9.17 19.82
C GLY A 405 2.92 9.25 19.38
N PHE A 406 3.49 10.46 19.23
CA PHE A 406 4.91 10.66 18.93
C PHE A 406 5.80 10.46 20.14
N LEU A 407 5.23 10.57 21.34
CA LEU A 407 5.86 10.30 22.61
C LEU A 407 4.94 9.45 23.48
N LYS A 408 5.52 8.59 24.29
CA LYS A 408 4.85 7.87 25.38
C LYS A 408 5.12 8.58 26.68
N HIS A 409 4.10 8.79 27.50
CA HIS A 409 4.25 9.19 28.89
C HIS A 409 4.55 7.92 29.70
N LEU A 410 5.77 7.77 30.20
CA LEU A 410 6.24 6.57 30.88
C LEU A 410 5.94 6.60 32.38
N ALA A 411 6.17 7.75 33.02
CA ALA A 411 5.90 8.02 34.43
C ALA A 411 5.77 9.53 34.65
N HIS A 412 5.53 9.97 35.89
CA HIS A 412 5.51 11.39 36.22
C HIS A 412 6.80 12.07 35.74
N ASP A 413 6.66 13.08 34.89
CA ASP A 413 7.76 13.81 34.24
C ASP A 413 8.73 12.96 33.38
N SER A 414 8.36 11.74 32.99
CA SER A 414 9.19 10.85 32.16
C SER A 414 8.48 10.51 30.86
N TYR A 415 9.20 10.63 29.73
CA TYR A 415 8.70 10.48 28.38
C TYR A 415 9.65 9.63 27.55
N GLY A 416 9.12 8.87 26.58
CA GLY A 416 9.91 8.09 25.63
C GLY A 416 9.40 8.24 24.21
N LYS A 417 10.30 8.10 23.25
CA LYS A 417 9.92 7.91 21.83
C LYS A 417 9.36 6.48 21.68
N PRO A 418 8.30 6.26 20.90
CA PRO A 418 7.71 4.93 20.67
C PRO A 418 8.68 3.95 20.03
#